data_1ac110e58cfe45662098384e1de8685e
#
_entry.id   1ac110e58cfe45662098384e1de8685e
#
_cell.length_a   1.000
_cell.length_b   1.000
_cell.length_c   1.000
_cell.angle_alpha   90.00
_cell.angle_beta   90.00
_cell.angle_gamma   90.00
#
_symmetry.space_group_name_H-M   'P 1'
#
loop_
_entity.id
_entity.type
_entity.pdbx_description
1 polymer ?
#
loop_
_entity_poly.entity_id
_entity_poly.type
_entity_poly.pdbx_seq_one_letter_code
_entity_poly.pdbx_strand_id
1 'polypeptide(L)'
;TINEFGKIDVCVPNAGAIGSSGFSDRKDYNDEDWDITYKVNVKGLVNTTDSVKGHMIERESGKIVIVSSQGGRKPRGVGDKGRGNVLNPYLVSKAAAIQFTHALAIELGRFNINVNTVCPGRLWTSFWQKIAENHKALNPDFADMDPYDIFVDQIKSNFPLGRPQEPRDIGNAIAFLASEDANQITGQALNVNGGNILD
;
A
#
# COMPACT_ATOMS: atom_id res chain seq x y z
N THR A 1 23.98 -2.74 -5.06
CA THR A 1 23.45 -2.15 -6.31
C THR A 1 24.46 -1.19 -6.92
N ILE A 2 24.84 -0.07 -6.27
CA ILE A 2 25.75 0.96 -6.86
C ILE A 2 27.08 0.35 -7.29
N ASN A 3 27.71 -0.47 -6.45
CA ASN A 3 29.00 -1.12 -6.78
C ASN A 3 28.91 -2.07 -7.99
N GLU A 4 27.75 -2.61 -8.28
CA GLU A 4 27.54 -3.58 -9.36
C GLU A 4 27.04 -2.89 -10.64
N PHE A 5 26.10 -1.96 -10.51
CA PHE A 5 25.41 -1.33 -11.64
C PHE A 5 25.76 0.15 -11.85
N GLY A 6 26.61 0.71 -11.00
CA GLY A 6 27.06 2.11 -11.07
C GLY A 6 26.03 3.14 -10.62
N LYS A 7 24.73 2.80 -10.59
CA LYS A 7 23.65 3.75 -10.27
C LYS A 7 22.38 3.08 -9.73
N ILE A 8 21.53 3.91 -9.14
CA ILE A 8 20.13 3.60 -8.79
C ILE A 8 19.26 4.66 -9.47
N ASP A 9 18.42 4.25 -10.41
CA ASP A 9 17.50 5.15 -11.14
C ASP A 9 16.11 5.15 -10.51
N VAL A 10 15.67 4.00 -9.97
CA VAL A 10 14.34 3.82 -9.40
C VAL A 10 14.45 3.17 -8.02
N CYS A 11 13.70 3.72 -7.06
CA CYS A 11 13.51 3.11 -5.75
C CYS A 11 12.02 2.85 -5.51
N VAL A 12 11.69 1.62 -5.11
CA VAL A 12 10.30 1.23 -4.80
C VAL A 12 10.21 0.73 -3.35
N PRO A 13 9.96 1.63 -2.38
CA PRO A 13 9.70 1.24 -1.00
C PRO A 13 8.35 0.51 -0.92
N ASN A 14 8.39 -0.83 -0.91
CA ASN A 14 7.22 -1.70 -0.93
C ASN A 14 7.02 -2.46 0.38
N ALA A 15 8.06 -2.67 1.19
CA ALA A 15 7.96 -3.44 2.43
C ALA A 15 6.85 -2.91 3.33
N GLY A 16 6.08 -3.81 3.92
CA GLY A 16 4.98 -3.44 4.80
C GLY A 16 4.59 -4.58 5.75
N ALA A 17 4.12 -4.19 6.94
CA ALA A 17 3.60 -5.08 7.97
C ALA A 17 2.22 -4.63 8.42
N ILE A 18 1.44 -5.57 8.96
CA ILE A 18 0.12 -5.34 9.52
C ILE A 18 0.10 -5.98 10.91
N GLY A 19 0.45 -5.20 11.92
CA GLY A 19 0.50 -5.69 13.30
C GLY A 19 1.62 -6.68 13.60
N SER A 20 1.64 -7.14 14.83
CA SER A 20 2.56 -8.16 15.36
C SER A 20 2.06 -9.58 15.04
N SER A 21 2.83 -10.61 15.40
CA SER A 21 2.42 -12.01 15.25
C SER A 21 1.08 -12.27 15.95
N GLY A 22 0.15 -12.94 15.27
CA GLY A 22 -1.18 -13.27 15.80
C GLY A 22 -2.15 -12.08 15.89
N PHE A 23 -1.82 -10.89 15.35
CA PHE A 23 -2.74 -9.74 15.36
C PHE A 23 -4.12 -10.06 14.77
N SER A 24 -4.16 -10.93 13.79
CA SER A 24 -5.40 -11.32 13.09
C SER A 24 -6.37 -12.13 13.96
N ASP A 25 -5.88 -12.71 15.05
CA ASP A 25 -6.65 -13.57 15.95
C ASP A 25 -7.17 -12.78 17.18
N ARG A 26 -6.74 -11.52 17.31
CA ARG A 26 -7.18 -10.60 18.37
C ARG A 26 -8.31 -9.71 17.90
N LYS A 27 -9.17 -9.32 18.84
CA LYS A 27 -10.27 -8.38 18.59
C LYS A 27 -9.75 -6.96 18.42
N ASP A 28 -8.77 -6.56 19.21
CA ASP A 28 -8.22 -5.21 19.26
C ASP A 28 -6.71 -5.21 19.01
N TYR A 29 -6.19 -4.12 18.49
CA TYR A 29 -4.76 -3.89 18.32
C TYR A 29 -4.13 -3.48 19.66
N ASN A 30 -2.93 -3.99 19.96
CA ASN A 30 -2.12 -3.62 21.12
C ASN A 30 -0.94 -2.72 20.72
N ASP A 31 -0.16 -2.27 21.72
CA ASP A 31 0.99 -1.37 21.49
C ASP A 31 2.04 -2.01 20.58
N GLU A 32 2.29 -3.32 20.69
CA GLU A 32 3.23 -4.03 19.82
C GLU A 32 2.80 -4.01 18.36
N ASP A 33 1.49 -4.08 18.08
CA ASP A 33 0.97 -3.96 16.71
C ASP A 33 1.26 -2.57 16.13
N TRP A 34 1.11 -1.52 16.95
CA TRP A 34 1.44 -0.16 16.58
C TRP A 34 2.93 -0.01 16.32
N ASP A 35 3.77 -0.45 17.26
CA ASP A 35 5.23 -0.32 17.18
C ASP A 35 5.80 -1.02 15.96
N ILE A 36 5.45 -2.27 15.71
CA ILE A 36 5.93 -3.04 14.56
C ILE A 36 5.44 -2.41 13.25
N THR A 37 4.16 -2.05 13.19
CA THR A 37 3.60 -1.43 11.98
C THR A 37 4.30 -0.12 11.65
N TYR A 38 4.51 0.75 12.63
CA TYR A 38 5.22 2.02 12.42
C TYR A 38 6.69 1.83 12.10
N LYS A 39 7.35 0.91 12.80
CA LYS A 39 8.76 0.59 12.55
C LYS A 39 9.00 0.15 11.11
N VAL A 40 8.13 -0.68 10.55
CA VAL A 40 8.26 -1.18 9.18
C VAL A 40 7.71 -0.16 8.16
N ASN A 41 6.45 0.27 8.30
CA ASN A 41 5.75 1.02 7.25
C ASN A 41 6.13 2.51 7.21
N VAL A 42 6.59 3.09 8.32
CA VAL A 42 6.96 4.50 8.39
C VAL A 42 8.48 4.64 8.51
N LYS A 43 9.09 4.10 9.56
CA LYS A 43 10.54 4.24 9.76
C LYS A 43 11.34 3.50 8.69
N GLY A 44 10.88 2.31 8.28
CA GLY A 44 11.47 1.56 7.16
C GLY A 44 11.39 2.30 5.83
N LEU A 45 10.27 2.99 5.57
CA LEU A 45 10.11 3.84 4.40
C LEU A 45 11.14 5.00 4.42
N VAL A 46 11.25 5.73 5.53
CA VAL A 46 12.24 6.81 5.70
C VAL A 46 13.65 6.27 5.47
N ASN A 47 14.04 5.17 6.12
CA ASN A 47 15.37 4.59 5.99
C ASN A 47 15.69 4.18 4.53
N THR A 48 14.70 3.61 3.83
CA THR A 48 14.87 3.19 2.44
C THR A 48 15.10 4.41 1.52
N THR A 49 14.30 5.45 1.66
CA THR A 49 14.45 6.66 0.85
C THR A 49 15.73 7.43 1.18
N ASP A 50 16.11 7.54 2.46
CA ASP A 50 17.34 8.17 2.89
C ASP A 50 18.59 7.46 2.35
N SER A 51 18.54 6.14 2.17
CA SER A 51 19.66 5.36 1.64
C SER A 51 19.95 5.62 0.15
N VAL A 52 18.99 6.17 -0.60
CA VAL A 52 19.11 6.38 -2.05
C VAL A 52 19.08 7.86 -2.46
N LYS A 53 18.43 8.72 -1.67
CA LYS A 53 18.19 10.12 -2.07
C LYS A 53 19.48 10.92 -2.30
N GLY A 54 20.52 10.72 -1.51
CA GLY A 54 21.81 11.38 -1.70
C GLY A 54 22.41 11.10 -3.08
N HIS A 55 22.44 9.84 -3.47
CA HIS A 55 22.91 9.41 -4.80
C HIS A 55 22.07 9.97 -5.95
N MET A 56 20.73 10.03 -5.78
CA MET A 56 19.85 10.63 -6.78
C MET A 56 20.02 12.15 -6.88
N ILE A 57 20.22 12.85 -5.75
CA ILE A 57 20.48 14.30 -5.71
C ILE A 57 21.77 14.65 -6.46
N GLU A 58 22.86 13.92 -6.20
CA GLU A 58 24.15 14.14 -6.89
C GLU A 58 24.06 13.99 -8.41
N ARG A 59 23.15 13.15 -8.88
CA ARG A 59 22.91 12.89 -10.31
C ARG A 59 21.81 13.77 -10.92
N GLU A 60 21.10 14.53 -10.11
CA GLU A 60 19.90 15.29 -10.51
C GLU A 60 18.89 14.43 -11.30
N SER A 61 18.72 13.18 -10.89
CA SER A 61 17.88 12.20 -11.58
C SER A 61 17.48 11.06 -10.66
N GLY A 62 16.17 10.75 -10.64
CA GLY A 62 15.65 9.60 -9.90
C GLY A 62 14.14 9.53 -9.88
N LYS A 63 13.63 8.33 -9.62
CA LYS A 63 12.20 8.05 -9.42
C LYS A 63 12.01 7.28 -8.12
N ILE A 64 11.11 7.75 -7.26
CA ILE A 64 10.72 7.05 -6.03
C ILE A 64 9.21 6.77 -6.13
N VAL A 65 8.83 5.48 -6.11
CA VAL A 65 7.42 5.08 -6.17
C VAL A 65 7.07 4.26 -4.92
N ILE A 66 6.43 4.89 -3.96
CA ILE A 66 6.08 4.32 -2.66
C ILE A 66 4.82 3.45 -2.79
N VAL A 67 4.80 2.29 -2.13
CA VAL A 67 3.59 1.45 -2.08
C VAL A 67 2.83 1.70 -0.78
N SER A 68 1.77 2.50 -0.88
CA SER A 68 0.83 2.74 0.21
C SER A 68 -0.33 1.73 0.18
N SER A 69 -1.56 2.20 0.29
CA SER A 69 -2.81 1.43 0.24
C SER A 69 -3.99 2.36 0.04
N GLN A 70 -5.07 1.90 -0.57
CA GLN A 70 -6.35 2.60 -0.53
C GLN A 70 -6.83 2.88 0.90
N GLY A 71 -6.45 2.03 1.87
CA GLY A 71 -6.77 2.24 3.29
C GLY A 71 -6.07 3.44 3.92
N GLY A 72 -4.99 3.96 3.33
CA GLY A 72 -4.34 5.20 3.73
C GLY A 72 -5.06 6.46 3.23
N ARG A 73 -5.95 6.34 2.24
CA ARG A 73 -6.73 7.47 1.68
C ARG A 73 -8.05 7.69 2.39
N LYS A 74 -8.75 6.61 2.72
CA LYS A 74 -10.06 6.68 3.33
C LYS A 74 -10.22 5.66 4.44
N PRO A 75 -10.63 6.06 5.64
CA PRO A 75 -10.98 5.12 6.69
C PRO A 75 -12.21 4.32 6.24
N ARG A 76 -12.33 3.08 6.72
CA ARG A 76 -13.53 2.26 6.48
C ARG A 76 -14.74 2.89 7.18
N GLY A 77 -15.89 2.83 6.51
CA GLY A 77 -17.14 3.36 7.06
C GLY A 77 -17.65 2.54 8.26
N VAL A 78 -18.50 3.17 9.05
CA VAL A 78 -19.16 2.61 10.25
C VAL A 78 -20.01 1.35 9.97
N GLY A 79 -20.27 1.03 8.70
CA GLY A 79 -21.09 -0.12 8.28
C GLY A 79 -20.33 -1.43 8.03
N ASP A 80 -19.02 -1.45 8.18
CA ASP A 80 -18.22 -2.68 7.98
C ASP A 80 -18.32 -3.54 9.25
N LYS A 81 -19.39 -4.35 9.35
CA LYS A 81 -19.73 -5.16 10.54
C LYS A 81 -18.72 -6.26 10.90
N GLY A 82 -17.53 -6.27 10.29
CA GLY A 82 -16.59 -7.35 10.44
C GLY A 82 -15.55 -7.20 11.55
N ARG A 83 -15.12 -5.98 11.91
CA ARG A 83 -14.21 -5.71 13.03
C ARG A 83 -14.44 -4.31 13.57
N GLY A 84 -14.65 -4.21 14.87
CA GLY A 84 -15.12 -3.01 15.57
C GLY A 84 -14.18 -1.80 15.58
N ASN A 85 -12.93 -1.90 15.10
CA ASN A 85 -11.99 -0.80 15.18
C ASN A 85 -11.66 -0.20 13.81
N VAL A 86 -12.24 0.97 13.55
CA VAL A 86 -11.85 1.82 12.40
C VAL A 86 -10.40 2.30 12.55
N LEU A 87 -9.96 2.55 13.79
CA LEU A 87 -8.60 2.95 14.10
C LEU A 87 -7.68 1.73 14.14
N ASN A 88 -6.83 1.60 13.14
CA ASN A 88 -5.84 0.55 13.10
C ASN A 88 -4.48 1.07 12.63
N PRO A 89 -3.37 0.51 13.16
CA PRO A 89 -2.01 1.00 12.90
C PRO A 89 -1.65 0.96 11.41
N TYR A 90 -2.14 -0.03 10.67
CA TYR A 90 -1.86 -0.15 9.24
C TYR A 90 -2.44 1.02 8.44
N LEU A 91 -3.72 1.36 8.62
CA LEU A 91 -4.35 2.46 7.88
C LEU A 91 -3.65 3.79 8.18
N VAL A 92 -3.33 4.04 9.45
CA VAL A 92 -2.62 5.25 9.87
C VAL A 92 -1.21 5.30 9.27
N SER A 93 -0.48 4.19 9.29
CA SER A 93 0.86 4.13 8.69
C SER A 93 0.85 4.33 7.16
N LYS A 94 -0.20 3.85 6.47
CA LYS A 94 -0.35 4.05 5.02
C LYS A 94 -0.79 5.47 4.66
N ALA A 95 -1.55 6.14 5.52
CA ALA A 95 -1.80 7.58 5.40
C ALA A 95 -0.51 8.40 5.61
N ALA A 96 0.31 8.03 6.59
CA ALA A 96 1.62 8.64 6.81
C ALA A 96 2.54 8.49 5.58
N ALA A 97 2.52 7.33 4.90
CA ALA A 97 3.29 7.12 3.66
C ALA A 97 2.84 8.05 2.52
N ILE A 98 1.54 8.35 2.40
CA ILE A 98 1.03 9.32 1.42
C ILE A 98 1.51 10.73 1.76
N GLN A 99 1.40 11.15 3.01
CA GLN A 99 1.88 12.47 3.44
C GLN A 99 3.40 12.59 3.30
N PHE A 100 4.15 11.54 3.59
CA PHE A 100 5.59 11.48 3.36
C PHE A 100 5.93 11.65 1.87
N THR A 101 5.17 11.04 0.97
CA THR A 101 5.32 11.23 -0.49
C THR A 101 5.20 12.71 -0.88
N HIS A 102 4.19 13.41 -0.36
CA HIS A 102 3.98 14.84 -0.66
C HIS A 102 5.16 15.70 -0.18
N ALA A 103 5.62 15.50 1.05
CA ALA A 103 6.75 16.22 1.61
C ALA A 103 8.06 15.95 0.83
N LEU A 104 8.31 14.67 0.53
CA LEU A 104 9.52 14.26 -0.18
C LEU A 104 9.52 14.74 -1.66
N ALA A 105 8.35 14.81 -2.31
CA ALA A 105 8.22 15.36 -3.65
C ALA A 105 8.58 16.85 -3.70
N ILE A 106 8.19 17.63 -2.68
CA ILE A 106 8.56 19.05 -2.56
C ILE A 106 10.06 19.19 -2.31
N GLU A 107 10.64 18.37 -1.43
CA GLU A 107 12.08 18.40 -1.11
C GLU A 107 12.95 18.10 -2.33
N LEU A 108 12.58 17.06 -3.09
CA LEU A 108 13.43 16.48 -4.14
C LEU A 108 13.13 16.99 -5.55
N GLY A 109 12.00 17.66 -5.77
CA GLY A 109 11.61 18.13 -7.11
C GLY A 109 12.62 19.06 -7.76
N ARG A 110 13.29 19.92 -7.00
CA ARG A 110 14.35 20.82 -7.48
C ARG A 110 15.60 20.08 -8.01
N PHE A 111 15.75 18.81 -7.68
CA PHE A 111 16.82 17.94 -8.16
C PHE A 111 16.34 16.98 -9.28
N ASN A 112 15.24 17.32 -9.94
CA ASN A 112 14.66 16.49 -11.01
C ASN A 112 14.36 15.04 -10.58
N ILE A 113 13.92 14.86 -9.32
CA ILE A 113 13.54 13.56 -8.77
C ILE A 113 12.02 13.54 -8.56
N ASN A 114 11.35 12.60 -9.21
CA ASN A 114 9.91 12.41 -9.02
C ASN A 114 9.64 11.47 -7.85
N VAL A 115 8.69 11.84 -7.00
CA VAL A 115 8.26 11.02 -5.86
C VAL A 115 6.75 10.87 -5.92
N ASN A 116 6.28 9.64 -6.11
CA ASN A 116 4.86 9.31 -6.18
C ASN A 116 4.54 8.10 -5.30
N THR A 117 3.27 7.87 -5.07
CA THR A 117 2.80 6.66 -4.38
C THR A 117 1.68 5.98 -5.17
N VAL A 118 1.63 4.67 -5.10
CA VAL A 118 0.48 3.87 -5.54
C VAL A 118 -0.32 3.41 -4.33
N CYS A 119 -1.64 3.38 -4.47
CA CYS A 119 -2.59 2.98 -3.43
C CYS A 119 -3.37 1.73 -3.90
N PRO A 120 -2.82 0.52 -3.71
CA PRO A 120 -3.48 -0.72 -4.08
C PRO A 120 -4.81 -0.94 -3.37
N GLY A 121 -5.72 -1.64 -4.04
CA GLY A 121 -6.95 -2.15 -3.47
C GLY A 121 -6.79 -3.51 -2.80
N ARG A 122 -7.71 -4.43 -3.09
CA ARG A 122 -7.69 -5.80 -2.53
C ARG A 122 -7.03 -6.76 -3.51
N LEU A 123 -5.91 -7.35 -3.09
CA LEU A 123 -5.23 -8.41 -3.80
C LEU A 123 -5.36 -9.72 -3.01
N TRP A 124 -5.47 -10.85 -3.71
CA TRP A 124 -5.45 -12.16 -3.08
C TRP A 124 -4.06 -12.43 -2.52
N THR A 125 -3.91 -12.24 -1.22
CA THR A 125 -2.69 -12.45 -0.44
C THR A 125 -3.01 -13.32 0.77
N SER A 126 -2.00 -13.83 1.47
CA SER A 126 -2.20 -14.59 2.72
C SER A 126 -3.08 -13.85 3.74
N PHE A 127 -2.99 -12.52 3.78
CA PHE A 127 -3.85 -11.70 4.64
C PHE A 127 -5.33 -11.76 4.23
N TRP A 128 -5.63 -11.61 2.94
CA TRP A 128 -7.01 -11.66 2.45
C TRP A 128 -7.58 -13.06 2.46
N GLN A 129 -6.73 -14.09 2.25
CA GLN A 129 -7.10 -15.49 2.45
C GLN A 129 -7.59 -15.72 3.88
N LYS A 130 -6.83 -15.28 4.88
CA LYS A 130 -7.23 -15.43 6.29
C LYS A 130 -8.54 -14.66 6.62
N ILE A 131 -8.75 -13.49 6.03
CA ILE A 131 -10.02 -12.76 6.17
C ILE A 131 -11.18 -13.56 5.57
N ALA A 132 -11.02 -14.14 4.39
CA ALA A 132 -12.05 -14.93 3.75
C ALA A 132 -12.36 -16.22 4.53
N GLU A 133 -11.33 -16.89 5.06
CA GLU A 133 -11.49 -18.04 5.96
C GLU A 133 -12.29 -17.69 7.22
N ASN A 134 -12.00 -16.53 7.83
CA ASN A 134 -12.77 -16.04 8.98
C ASN A 134 -14.22 -15.71 8.61
N HIS A 135 -14.46 -15.13 7.44
CA HIS A 135 -15.84 -14.87 6.96
C HIS A 135 -16.59 -16.18 6.75
N LYS A 136 -15.96 -17.20 6.17
CA LYS A 136 -16.53 -18.52 6.02
C LYS A 136 -16.92 -19.14 7.38
N ALA A 137 -16.06 -19.02 8.38
CA ALA A 137 -16.30 -19.58 9.71
C ALA A 137 -17.43 -18.86 10.49
N LEU A 138 -17.65 -17.58 10.22
CA LEU A 138 -18.58 -16.74 10.97
C LEU A 138 -19.94 -16.53 10.29
N ASN A 139 -20.06 -16.83 9.00
CA ASN A 139 -21.28 -16.63 8.25
C ASN A 139 -21.78 -17.93 7.62
N PRO A 140 -22.94 -18.46 8.05
CA PRO A 140 -23.52 -19.68 7.48
C PRO A 140 -23.72 -19.63 5.96
N ASP A 141 -23.98 -18.46 5.38
CA ASP A 141 -24.18 -18.30 3.93
C ASP A 141 -22.90 -18.62 3.13
N PHE A 142 -21.74 -18.61 3.78
CA PHE A 142 -20.45 -18.91 3.16
C PHE A 142 -19.91 -20.31 3.52
N ALA A 143 -20.67 -21.12 4.29
CA ALA A 143 -20.17 -22.39 4.83
C ALA A 143 -19.64 -23.37 3.77
N ASP A 144 -20.28 -23.40 2.60
CA ASP A 144 -19.92 -24.30 1.50
C ASP A 144 -19.04 -23.62 0.40
N MET A 145 -18.72 -22.33 0.54
CA MET A 145 -17.94 -21.60 -0.45
C MET A 145 -16.42 -21.78 -0.24
N ASP A 146 -15.65 -21.77 -1.33
CA ASP A 146 -14.20 -21.62 -1.25
C ASP A 146 -13.82 -20.20 -0.76
N PRO A 147 -12.80 -20.05 0.10
CA PRO A 147 -12.36 -18.73 0.57
C PRO A 147 -12.02 -17.74 -0.57
N TYR A 148 -11.49 -18.21 -1.69
CA TYR A 148 -11.22 -17.37 -2.85
C TYR A 148 -12.51 -16.89 -3.50
N ASP A 149 -13.54 -17.74 -3.59
CA ASP A 149 -14.83 -17.36 -4.16
C ASP A 149 -15.55 -16.32 -3.28
N ILE A 150 -15.43 -16.43 -1.95
CA ILE A 150 -15.93 -15.40 -1.01
C ILE A 150 -15.23 -14.06 -1.27
N PHE A 151 -13.91 -14.07 -1.44
CA PHE A 151 -13.13 -12.89 -1.76
C PHE A 151 -13.55 -12.27 -3.10
N VAL A 152 -13.73 -13.07 -4.14
CA VAL A 152 -14.18 -12.64 -5.48
C VAL A 152 -15.58 -12.05 -5.42
N ASP A 153 -16.51 -12.70 -4.72
CA ASP A 153 -17.89 -12.24 -4.58
C ASP A 153 -17.97 -10.86 -3.89
N GLN A 154 -17.19 -10.68 -2.84
CA GLN A 154 -17.07 -9.38 -2.16
C GLN A 154 -16.51 -8.28 -3.08
N ILE A 155 -15.62 -8.62 -4.00
CA ILE A 155 -15.10 -7.65 -4.97
C ILE A 155 -16.14 -7.33 -6.03
N LYS A 156 -16.79 -8.35 -6.59
CA LYS A 156 -17.87 -8.17 -7.58
C LYS A 156 -19.00 -7.27 -7.06
N SER A 157 -19.33 -7.42 -5.79
CA SER A 157 -20.44 -6.69 -5.16
C SER A 157 -20.08 -5.24 -4.77
N ASN A 158 -18.79 -4.93 -4.53
CA ASN A 158 -18.40 -3.67 -3.90
C ASN A 158 -17.44 -2.81 -4.74
N PHE A 159 -16.89 -3.33 -5.83
CA PHE A 159 -15.91 -2.61 -6.65
C PHE A 159 -16.47 -2.31 -8.05
N PRO A 160 -16.39 -1.09 -8.55
CA PRO A 160 -16.87 -0.75 -9.89
C PRO A 160 -16.36 -1.65 -11.01
N LEU A 161 -15.09 -2.04 -11.00
CA LEU A 161 -14.55 -2.97 -12.01
C LEU A 161 -14.95 -4.44 -11.76
N GLY A 162 -15.47 -4.79 -10.59
CA GLY A 162 -16.03 -6.11 -10.27
C GLY A 162 -15.09 -7.30 -10.43
N ARG A 163 -13.78 -7.09 -10.44
CA ARG A 163 -12.76 -8.14 -10.61
C ARG A 163 -11.61 -7.96 -9.63
N PRO A 164 -11.01 -9.06 -9.13
CA PRO A 164 -9.81 -9.00 -8.31
C PRO A 164 -8.66 -8.31 -9.02
N GLN A 165 -7.83 -7.62 -8.24
CA GLN A 165 -6.56 -7.10 -8.70
C GLN A 165 -5.49 -8.18 -8.65
N GLU A 166 -4.56 -8.11 -9.59
CA GLU A 166 -3.35 -8.92 -9.62
C GLU A 166 -2.12 -8.06 -9.24
N PRO A 167 -1.04 -8.67 -8.73
CA PRO A 167 0.21 -7.94 -8.47
C PRO A 167 0.74 -7.18 -9.69
N ARG A 168 0.49 -7.71 -10.90
CA ARG A 168 0.86 -7.06 -12.16
C ARG A 168 0.17 -5.72 -12.36
N ASP A 169 -1.06 -5.53 -11.91
CA ASP A 169 -1.77 -4.24 -12.02
C ASP A 169 -1.03 -3.14 -11.27
N ILE A 170 -0.53 -3.49 -10.08
CA ILE A 170 0.27 -2.59 -9.27
C ILE A 170 1.64 -2.35 -9.89
N GLY A 171 2.30 -3.42 -10.37
CA GLY A 171 3.57 -3.34 -11.07
C GLY A 171 3.52 -2.45 -12.31
N ASN A 172 2.46 -2.53 -13.11
CA ASN A 172 2.26 -1.69 -14.29
C ASN A 172 2.13 -0.20 -13.92
N ALA A 173 1.39 0.12 -12.86
CA ALA A 173 1.27 1.49 -12.38
C ALA A 173 2.61 2.04 -11.84
N ILE A 174 3.37 1.21 -11.12
CA ILE A 174 4.73 1.55 -10.67
C ILE A 174 5.65 1.79 -11.86
N ALA A 175 5.65 0.90 -12.85
CA ALA A 175 6.47 1.02 -14.06
C ALA A 175 6.15 2.30 -14.84
N PHE A 176 4.87 2.66 -14.99
CA PHE A 176 4.46 3.93 -15.59
C PHE A 176 5.00 5.13 -14.80
N LEU A 177 4.81 5.18 -13.48
CA LEU A 177 5.29 6.29 -12.63
C LEU A 177 6.84 6.37 -12.58
N ALA A 178 7.53 5.28 -12.85
CA ALA A 178 8.99 5.21 -12.94
C ALA A 178 9.53 5.52 -14.35
N SER A 179 8.68 5.60 -15.37
CA SER A 179 9.06 5.86 -16.76
C SER A 179 9.25 7.36 -17.05
N GLU A 180 9.76 7.66 -18.25
CA GLU A 180 9.87 9.01 -18.77
C GLU A 180 8.52 9.64 -19.06
N ASP A 181 7.51 8.83 -19.39
CA ASP A 181 6.13 9.30 -19.65
C ASP A 181 5.50 9.98 -18.41
N ALA A 182 6.04 9.71 -17.21
CA ALA A 182 5.61 10.32 -15.96
C ALA A 182 6.53 11.46 -15.46
N ASN A 183 7.37 12.06 -16.32
CA ASN A 183 8.34 13.09 -15.90
C ASN A 183 7.70 14.34 -15.27
N GLN A 184 6.45 14.68 -15.63
CA GLN A 184 5.71 15.79 -15.04
C GLN A 184 4.77 15.36 -13.90
N ILE A 185 4.87 14.11 -13.44
CA ILE A 185 4.05 13.56 -12.35
C ILE A 185 4.90 13.41 -11.10
N THR A 186 4.64 14.22 -10.08
CA THR A 186 5.27 14.12 -8.76
C THR A 186 4.29 14.50 -7.66
N GLY A 187 4.48 13.97 -6.45
CA GLY A 187 3.61 14.20 -5.31
C GLY A 187 2.22 13.58 -5.45
N GLN A 188 2.03 12.61 -6.34
CA GLN A 188 0.70 12.02 -6.55
C GLN A 188 0.52 10.72 -5.75
N ALA A 189 -0.73 10.52 -5.30
CA ALA A 189 -1.18 9.27 -4.71
C ALA A 189 -2.18 8.60 -5.67
N LEU A 190 -1.70 7.71 -6.52
CA LEU A 190 -2.48 7.06 -7.56
C LEU A 190 -3.25 5.87 -7.01
N ASN A 191 -4.57 5.92 -7.08
CA ASN A 191 -5.42 4.77 -6.77
C ASN A 191 -5.31 3.70 -7.86
N VAL A 192 -4.90 2.51 -7.45
CA VAL A 192 -4.93 1.29 -8.27
C VAL A 192 -5.78 0.29 -7.50
N ASN A 193 -7.12 0.42 -7.56
CA ASN A 193 -8.02 -0.23 -6.61
C ASN A 193 -9.38 -0.65 -7.21
N GLY A 194 -9.47 -0.70 -8.56
CA GLY A 194 -10.71 -1.09 -9.23
C GLY A 194 -11.90 -0.13 -9.03
N GLY A 195 -11.62 1.13 -8.64
CA GLY A 195 -12.64 2.15 -8.40
C GLY A 195 -13.26 2.08 -6.98
N ASN A 196 -12.71 1.28 -6.08
CA ASN A 196 -13.26 1.16 -4.71
C ASN A 196 -13.16 2.47 -3.91
N ILE A 197 -12.17 3.30 -4.19
CA ILE A 197 -12.02 4.67 -3.68
C ILE A 197 -11.68 5.57 -4.87
N LEU A 198 -12.39 6.68 -5.01
CA LEU A 198 -12.38 7.53 -6.22
C LEU A 198 -11.67 8.88 -6.04
N ASP A 199 -11.14 9.20 -4.90
CA ASP A 199 -10.48 10.48 -4.56
C ASP A 199 -8.98 10.35 -4.31
#